data_d7504abb04d73d4c1878bd2c0eb9da5c
#
_entry.id   d7504abb04d73d4c1878bd2c0eb9da5c
#
_cell.length_a   1.000
_cell.length_b   1.000
_cell.length_c   1.000
_cell.angle_alpha   90.00
_cell.angle_beta   90.00
_cell.angle_gamma   90.00
#
_symmetry.space_group_name_H-M   'P 1'
#
loop_
_entity.id
_entity.type
_entity.pdbx_description
1 polymer ?
#
loop_
_entity_poly.entity_id
_entity_poly.type
_entity_poly.pdbx_seq_one_letter_code
_entity_poly.pdbx_strand_id
1 'polypeptide(L)'
;MNKLKKRSIGIDIIKAISLISVIIYHLYEYKGTYIGVVLFFVISGYLITEVLYERDDSYFKFIKRRYTKIFPPLIAVLTLSCLAFYYFYGFLSVKLIFNSLSSLFGLSNIYQIYSGMSYFERSGDLFPLLHTWSLSIEIQFYIIFPFLIYLFKRLKLNIKFIAVIILIFSLISGGIMFYKEYMNYDISAIYYGTDTRIFSILIGSAFYFIFKDKKLNSKKANILSYIFLGIIIFITLSVDYLSKSNYYGFLYLISILGGFITVTSLKTGFLDFDGPMAKPLSKLGEHSYVYYLWQYPIMTYSLEYFKWSDIDYNYTVVLQIIILIVLSEISYKFLIESKQGSIILRRIFLVIYVAILVFLPISTETNSEEVQNRANEIDNNLVTSDFNNVTHNNTKEGYDPLKSDNVDYIADRLLEKITLFKEQQNKKIEKKVDEVVEKEEDKIDNSIEGKDYTFIGDSVMKMGEPYIKKIFKDANVDAKVSRQFTDLPKVLESLKSNKKLKNIVVIHLGTNGVINKESFESSMKLLEGKTVYLMNTVVPKPWEKSVNKDLEEWSADYNNITIIDWHKYAKGEKQLFYKDATHPKPEGAKKYAEFILKSIKDKK
;
A
#
# COMPACT_ATOMS: atom_id res chain seq x y z
N MET A 1 -45.17 14.36 -0.63
CA MET A 1 -44.29 13.80 -1.68
C MET A 1 -43.01 14.65 -1.73
N ASN A 2 -41.93 14.21 -1.08
CA ASN A 2 -40.64 14.88 -1.17
C ASN A 2 -40.09 14.75 -2.59
N LYS A 3 -40.00 15.88 -3.32
CA LYS A 3 -39.28 15.96 -4.61
C LYS A 3 -37.86 15.40 -4.37
N LEU A 4 -37.55 14.26 -4.96
CA LEU A 4 -36.18 13.77 -5.05
C LEU A 4 -35.34 14.91 -5.63
N LYS A 5 -34.38 15.42 -4.85
CA LYS A 5 -33.45 16.45 -5.30
C LYS A 5 -32.81 15.98 -6.63
N LYS A 6 -32.85 16.81 -7.64
CA LYS A 6 -32.19 16.53 -8.93
C LYS A 6 -30.73 16.21 -8.65
N ARG A 7 -30.22 15.18 -9.28
CA ARG A 7 -28.83 14.77 -9.18
C ARG A 7 -27.92 15.96 -9.52
N SER A 8 -26.89 16.24 -8.73
CA SER A 8 -25.94 17.33 -8.97
C SER A 8 -24.82 16.85 -9.88
N ILE A 9 -24.69 17.47 -11.05
CA ILE A 9 -23.60 17.24 -11.99
C ILE A 9 -22.26 17.58 -11.34
N GLY A 10 -22.19 18.68 -10.58
CA GLY A 10 -20.97 19.11 -9.91
C GLY A 10 -20.43 18.09 -8.92
N ILE A 11 -21.30 17.40 -8.16
CA ILE A 11 -20.86 16.29 -7.28
C ILE A 11 -20.29 15.13 -8.08
N ASP A 12 -20.90 14.79 -9.21
CA ASP A 12 -20.38 13.70 -10.04
C ASP A 12 -19.04 14.09 -10.67
N ILE A 13 -18.85 15.34 -11.07
CA ILE A 13 -17.57 15.85 -11.57
C ILE A 13 -16.48 15.76 -10.49
N ILE A 14 -16.79 16.16 -9.24
CA ILE A 14 -15.82 16.03 -8.14
C ILE A 14 -15.43 14.56 -7.91
N LYS A 15 -16.40 13.64 -7.95
CA LYS A 15 -16.13 12.20 -7.86
C LYS A 15 -15.27 11.70 -9.02
N ALA A 16 -15.52 12.19 -10.25
CA ALA A 16 -14.70 11.83 -11.40
C ALA A 16 -13.25 12.32 -11.25
N ILE A 17 -13.05 13.58 -10.83
CA ILE A 17 -11.72 14.13 -10.53
C ILE A 17 -11.02 13.32 -9.44
N SER A 18 -11.74 12.99 -8.36
CA SER A 18 -11.22 12.16 -7.26
C SER A 18 -10.81 10.77 -7.75
N LEU A 19 -11.62 10.14 -8.60
CA LEU A 19 -11.31 8.83 -9.19
C LEU A 19 -10.08 8.89 -10.08
N ILE A 20 -10.01 9.88 -10.99
CA ILE A 20 -8.86 10.07 -11.88
C ILE A 20 -7.59 10.27 -11.06
N SER A 21 -7.64 11.08 -10.00
CA SER A 21 -6.52 11.28 -9.07
C SER A 21 -6.03 9.96 -8.47
N VAL A 22 -6.93 9.12 -7.96
CA VAL A 22 -6.59 7.80 -7.40
C VAL A 22 -6.04 6.84 -8.46
N ILE A 23 -6.57 6.85 -9.68
CA ILE A 23 -6.06 6.05 -10.79
C ILE A 23 -4.62 6.48 -11.14
N ILE A 24 -4.36 7.79 -11.24
CA ILE A 24 -3.01 8.32 -11.49
C ILE A 24 -2.04 7.89 -10.38
N TYR A 25 -2.48 7.93 -9.12
CA TYR A 25 -1.67 7.45 -8.01
C TYR A 25 -1.27 5.97 -8.17
N HIS A 26 -2.22 5.13 -8.47
CA HIS A 26 -1.94 3.70 -8.61
C HIS A 26 -1.11 3.35 -9.87
N LEU A 27 -1.26 4.13 -10.95
CA LEU A 27 -0.49 3.94 -12.18
C LEU A 27 0.95 4.44 -12.06
N TYR A 28 1.16 5.59 -11.46
CA TYR A 28 2.44 6.31 -11.51
C TYR A 28 3.01 6.69 -10.14
N GLU A 29 2.29 6.42 -9.05
CA GLU A 29 2.64 6.85 -7.68
C GLU A 29 2.95 8.36 -7.59
N TYR A 30 2.20 9.13 -8.39
CA TYR A 30 2.50 10.55 -8.53
C TYR A 30 2.09 11.34 -7.28
N LYS A 31 3.09 11.81 -6.51
CA LYS A 31 2.97 12.73 -5.36
C LYS A 31 1.70 12.51 -4.52
N GLY A 32 0.90 13.58 -4.32
CA GLY A 32 -0.31 13.59 -3.49
C GLY A 32 -1.59 13.10 -4.17
N THR A 33 -1.54 12.47 -5.35
CA THR A 33 -2.77 12.09 -6.08
C THR A 33 -3.64 11.06 -5.36
N TYR A 34 -3.14 10.36 -4.34
CA TYR A 34 -3.92 9.52 -3.42
C TYR A 34 -4.99 10.28 -2.62
N ILE A 35 -4.91 11.63 -2.56
CA ILE A 35 -5.85 12.53 -1.86
C ILE A 35 -7.28 12.38 -2.39
N GLY A 36 -7.48 11.86 -3.60
CA GLY A 36 -8.82 11.59 -4.14
C GLY A 36 -9.71 10.77 -3.20
N VAL A 37 -9.14 9.86 -2.39
CA VAL A 37 -9.87 9.09 -1.39
C VAL A 37 -10.46 9.98 -0.28
N VAL A 38 -9.76 11.04 0.12
CA VAL A 38 -10.24 12.00 1.13
C VAL A 38 -11.51 12.71 0.66
N LEU A 39 -11.52 13.12 -0.61
CA LEU A 39 -12.70 13.76 -1.20
C LEU A 39 -13.89 12.79 -1.30
N PHE A 40 -13.65 11.51 -1.64
CA PHE A 40 -14.70 10.49 -1.60
C PHE A 40 -15.30 10.35 -0.20
N PHE A 41 -14.47 10.29 0.84
CA PHE A 41 -14.93 10.19 2.22
C PHE A 41 -15.79 11.39 2.62
N VAL A 42 -15.37 12.62 2.29
CA VAL A 42 -16.12 13.83 2.60
C VAL A 42 -17.47 13.85 1.89
N ILE A 43 -17.51 13.54 0.58
CA ILE A 43 -18.75 13.48 -0.19
C ILE A 43 -19.68 12.39 0.37
N SER A 44 -19.13 11.21 0.69
CA SER A 44 -19.87 10.10 1.28
C SER A 44 -20.49 10.50 2.62
N GLY A 45 -19.71 11.13 3.50
CA GLY A 45 -20.18 11.64 4.79
C GLY A 45 -21.35 12.60 4.65
N TYR A 46 -21.24 13.58 3.74
CA TYR A 46 -22.32 14.55 3.51
C TYR A 46 -23.60 13.89 2.99
N LEU A 47 -23.47 13.11 1.89
CA LEU A 47 -24.64 12.52 1.22
C LEU A 47 -25.34 11.46 2.07
N ILE A 48 -24.59 10.68 2.83
CA ILE A 48 -25.16 9.67 3.74
C ILE A 48 -25.90 10.36 4.89
N THR A 49 -25.33 11.43 5.44
CA THR A 49 -25.97 12.20 6.51
C THR A 49 -27.27 12.84 6.01
N GLU A 50 -27.26 13.42 4.81
CA GLU A 50 -28.49 13.97 4.17
C GLU A 50 -29.56 12.89 4.06
N VAL A 51 -29.21 11.70 3.54
CA VAL A 51 -30.17 10.60 3.38
C VAL A 51 -30.71 10.11 4.72
N LEU A 52 -29.87 9.95 5.74
CA LEU A 52 -30.26 9.46 7.06
C LEU A 52 -31.12 10.48 7.83
N TYR A 53 -30.80 11.77 7.67
CA TYR A 53 -31.50 12.81 8.40
C TYR A 53 -32.83 13.18 7.74
N GLU A 54 -32.90 13.25 6.40
CA GLU A 54 -34.11 13.68 5.66
C GLU A 54 -35.13 12.57 5.44
N ARG A 55 -34.70 11.29 5.46
CA ARG A 55 -35.60 10.17 5.25
C ARG A 55 -35.94 9.47 6.56
N ASP A 56 -37.21 9.10 6.71
CA ASP A 56 -37.67 8.27 7.85
C ASP A 56 -37.55 6.79 7.49
N ASP A 57 -36.35 6.38 7.08
CA ASP A 57 -36.08 4.97 6.85
C ASP A 57 -35.69 4.29 8.15
N SER A 58 -36.17 3.06 8.36
CA SER A 58 -35.67 2.23 9.42
C SER A 58 -34.19 1.85 9.17
N TYR A 59 -33.45 1.57 10.24
CA TYR A 59 -32.05 1.13 10.16
C TYR A 59 -31.84 0.01 9.14
N PHE A 60 -32.63 -1.08 9.24
CA PHE A 60 -32.52 -2.22 8.32
C PHE A 60 -32.84 -1.86 6.87
N LYS A 61 -33.78 -0.94 6.62
CA LYS A 61 -34.09 -0.49 5.26
C LYS A 61 -32.95 0.32 4.66
N PHE A 62 -32.28 1.14 5.44
CA PHE A 62 -31.08 1.86 5.02
C PHE A 62 -29.93 0.89 4.69
N ILE A 63 -29.59 -0.03 5.62
CA ILE A 63 -28.52 -1.02 5.42
C ILE A 63 -28.81 -1.88 4.19
N LYS A 64 -30.04 -2.40 4.03
CA LYS A 64 -30.41 -3.19 2.86
C LYS A 64 -30.17 -2.44 1.55
N ARG A 65 -30.51 -1.13 1.50
CA ARG A 65 -30.26 -0.32 0.29
C ARG A 65 -28.78 -0.11 0.01
N ARG A 66 -27.96 0.06 1.03
CA ARG A 66 -26.49 0.18 0.85
C ARG A 66 -25.90 -1.14 0.39
N TYR A 67 -26.23 -2.21 1.08
CA TYR A 67 -25.78 -3.56 0.75
C TYR A 67 -26.12 -3.95 -0.69
N THR A 68 -27.36 -3.70 -1.16
CA THR A 68 -27.77 -4.03 -2.53
C THR A 68 -27.02 -3.25 -3.61
N LYS A 69 -26.39 -2.11 -3.29
CA LYS A 69 -25.57 -1.35 -4.23
C LYS A 69 -24.08 -1.71 -4.16
N ILE A 70 -23.57 -1.99 -2.96
CA ILE A 70 -22.15 -2.21 -2.73
C ILE A 70 -21.76 -3.65 -3.00
N PHE A 71 -22.55 -4.61 -2.49
CA PHE A 71 -22.18 -6.01 -2.50
C PHE A 71 -22.06 -6.65 -3.89
N PRO A 72 -22.96 -6.42 -4.88
CA PRO A 72 -22.87 -7.12 -6.16
C PRO A 72 -21.57 -6.86 -6.94
N PRO A 73 -21.09 -5.62 -7.11
CA PRO A 73 -19.79 -5.38 -7.75
C PRO A 73 -18.62 -5.88 -6.89
N LEU A 74 -18.71 -5.73 -5.57
CA LEU A 74 -17.65 -6.20 -4.66
C LEU A 74 -17.43 -7.70 -4.80
N ILE A 75 -18.48 -8.53 -4.67
CA ILE A 75 -18.33 -9.98 -4.77
C ILE A 75 -17.81 -10.43 -6.15
N ALA A 76 -18.19 -9.74 -7.23
CA ALA A 76 -17.66 -10.00 -8.56
C ALA A 76 -16.15 -9.75 -8.64
N VAL A 77 -15.68 -8.62 -8.10
CA VAL A 77 -14.26 -8.28 -8.05
C VAL A 77 -13.48 -9.26 -7.20
N LEU A 78 -13.98 -9.61 -6.01
CA LEU A 78 -13.33 -10.59 -5.13
C LEU A 78 -13.22 -11.96 -5.81
N THR A 79 -14.31 -12.44 -6.43
CA THR A 79 -14.35 -13.72 -7.14
C THR A 79 -13.34 -13.76 -8.28
N LEU A 80 -13.36 -12.75 -9.14
CA LEU A 80 -12.47 -12.70 -10.31
C LEU A 80 -11.02 -12.44 -9.92
N SER A 81 -10.77 -11.71 -8.83
CA SER A 81 -9.41 -11.55 -8.29
C SER A 81 -8.86 -12.88 -7.76
N CYS A 82 -9.66 -13.68 -7.04
CA CYS A 82 -9.23 -15.01 -6.59
C CYS A 82 -8.96 -15.95 -7.77
N LEU A 83 -9.82 -15.95 -8.80
CA LEU A 83 -9.60 -16.75 -10.02
C LEU A 83 -8.35 -16.32 -10.79
N ALA A 84 -8.12 -15.02 -10.93
CA ALA A 84 -6.93 -14.50 -11.58
C ALA A 84 -5.67 -14.89 -10.80
N PHE A 85 -5.68 -14.79 -9.47
CA PHE A 85 -4.58 -15.25 -8.63
C PHE A 85 -4.28 -16.74 -8.85
N TYR A 86 -5.33 -17.56 -8.82
CA TYR A 86 -5.20 -19.00 -9.09
C TYR A 86 -4.62 -19.28 -10.49
N TYR A 87 -5.04 -18.51 -11.51
CA TYR A 87 -4.49 -18.65 -12.87
C TYR A 87 -2.97 -18.40 -12.91
N PHE A 88 -2.48 -17.40 -12.16
CA PHE A 88 -1.05 -17.08 -12.16
C PHE A 88 -0.20 -18.03 -11.31
N TYR A 89 -0.75 -18.54 -10.20
CA TYR A 89 0.04 -19.24 -9.18
C TYR A 89 -0.32 -20.72 -9.01
N GLY A 90 -1.49 -21.16 -9.46
CA GLY A 90 -1.98 -22.52 -9.28
C GLY A 90 -2.54 -22.84 -7.88
N PHE A 91 -2.57 -21.85 -6.99
CA PHE A 91 -3.13 -21.96 -5.63
C PHE A 91 -3.72 -20.61 -5.19
N LEU A 92 -4.42 -20.61 -4.06
CA LEU A 92 -4.84 -19.39 -3.39
C LEU A 92 -3.96 -19.11 -2.17
N SER A 93 -3.45 -17.90 -2.06
CA SER A 93 -2.71 -17.46 -0.87
C SER A 93 -3.67 -17.27 0.31
N VAL A 94 -3.28 -17.74 1.50
CA VAL A 94 -4.01 -17.49 2.75
C VAL A 94 -4.22 -16.00 2.98
N LYS A 95 -3.22 -15.16 2.70
CA LYS A 95 -3.32 -13.71 2.81
C LYS A 95 -4.40 -13.13 1.88
N LEU A 96 -4.51 -13.63 0.64
CA LEU A 96 -5.56 -13.20 -0.30
C LEU A 96 -6.96 -13.62 0.20
N ILE A 97 -7.10 -14.85 0.69
CA ILE A 97 -8.38 -15.36 1.23
C ILE A 97 -8.85 -14.48 2.38
N PHE A 98 -8.00 -14.25 3.38
CA PHE A 98 -8.37 -13.41 4.53
C PHE A 98 -8.62 -11.95 4.14
N ASN A 99 -7.86 -11.39 3.19
CA ASN A 99 -8.11 -10.04 2.69
C ASN A 99 -9.45 -9.98 1.93
N SER A 100 -9.80 -10.99 1.13
CA SER A 100 -11.07 -11.03 0.42
C SER A 100 -12.26 -11.20 1.36
N LEU A 101 -12.16 -12.08 2.35
CA LEU A 101 -13.18 -12.26 3.38
C LEU A 101 -13.36 -11.00 4.22
N SER A 102 -12.26 -10.42 4.70
CA SER A 102 -12.31 -9.18 5.46
C SER A 102 -12.88 -8.01 4.65
N SER A 103 -12.62 -7.95 3.34
CA SER A 103 -13.24 -6.96 2.45
C SER A 103 -14.75 -7.13 2.36
N LEU A 104 -15.23 -8.38 2.31
CA LEU A 104 -16.64 -8.71 2.26
C LEU A 104 -17.40 -8.24 3.52
N PHE A 105 -16.74 -8.32 4.69
CA PHE A 105 -17.30 -7.91 5.97
C PHE A 105 -16.98 -6.47 6.36
N GLY A 106 -16.28 -5.71 5.52
CA GLY A 106 -15.89 -4.32 5.83
C GLY A 106 -14.79 -4.21 6.90
N LEU A 107 -13.88 -5.19 6.96
CA LEU A 107 -12.79 -5.29 7.94
C LEU A 107 -11.40 -5.34 7.27
N SER A 108 -11.31 -5.12 5.95
CA SER A 108 -10.07 -5.23 5.20
C SER A 108 -8.95 -4.32 5.74
N ASN A 109 -9.29 -3.09 6.13
CA ASN A 109 -8.33 -2.16 6.70
C ASN A 109 -7.73 -2.67 8.02
N ILE A 110 -8.53 -3.30 8.87
CA ILE A 110 -8.07 -3.90 10.13
C ILE A 110 -7.17 -5.11 9.83
N TYR A 111 -7.60 -5.98 8.91
CA TYR A 111 -6.81 -7.13 8.50
C TYR A 111 -5.45 -6.71 7.91
N GLN A 112 -5.42 -5.68 7.05
CA GLN A 112 -4.18 -5.19 6.44
C GLN A 112 -3.20 -4.63 7.47
N ILE A 113 -3.68 -3.94 8.51
CA ILE A 113 -2.84 -3.49 9.64
C ILE A 113 -2.24 -4.71 10.37
N TYR A 114 -3.08 -5.68 10.74
CA TYR A 114 -2.63 -6.87 11.49
C TYR A 114 -1.67 -7.76 10.72
N SER A 115 -1.88 -7.90 9.41
CA SER A 115 -1.05 -8.73 8.54
C SER A 115 0.23 -8.04 8.06
N GLY A 116 0.48 -6.80 8.49
CA GLY A 116 1.65 -6.03 8.07
C GLY A 116 1.66 -5.68 6.58
N MET A 117 0.49 -5.72 5.91
CA MET A 117 0.39 -5.32 4.50
C MET A 117 0.52 -3.82 4.39
N SER A 118 1.64 -3.33 3.87
CA SER A 118 1.83 -1.91 3.64
C SER A 118 1.17 -1.46 2.33
N TYR A 119 0.54 -0.28 2.38
CA TYR A 119 0.05 0.39 1.16
C TYR A 119 1.19 1.02 0.36
N PHE A 120 2.24 1.39 1.06
CA PHE A 120 3.38 2.12 0.53
C PHE A 120 4.58 1.21 0.26
N GLU A 121 4.69 0.09 0.98
CA GLU A 121 5.72 -0.93 0.79
C GLU A 121 5.15 -2.08 -0.02
N ARG A 122 5.48 -2.12 -1.30
CA ARG A 122 5.05 -3.19 -2.18
C ARG A 122 6.12 -4.28 -2.23
N SER A 123 6.31 -4.98 -1.11
CA SER A 123 7.09 -6.21 -1.05
C SER A 123 6.55 -7.21 -2.10
N GLY A 124 7.41 -8.08 -2.63
CA GLY A 124 7.18 -8.96 -3.79
C GLY A 124 5.88 -9.76 -3.90
N ASP A 125 5.00 -9.69 -2.90
CA ASP A 125 3.69 -10.36 -2.90
C ASP A 125 2.65 -9.61 -3.73
N LEU A 126 1.78 -10.39 -4.38
CA LEU A 126 0.66 -9.88 -5.15
C LEU A 126 -0.55 -9.65 -4.25
N PHE A 127 -0.86 -8.39 -3.95
CA PHE A 127 -2.01 -8.00 -3.12
C PHE A 127 -3.07 -7.24 -3.91
N PRO A 128 -3.89 -7.91 -4.74
CA PRO A 128 -4.81 -7.25 -5.67
C PRO A 128 -5.97 -6.52 -4.99
N LEU A 129 -6.18 -6.70 -3.69
CA LEU A 129 -7.31 -6.18 -2.94
C LEU A 129 -6.93 -5.12 -1.90
N LEU A 130 -5.69 -4.57 -1.94
CA LEU A 130 -5.26 -3.55 -0.96
C LEU A 130 -6.19 -2.34 -0.90
N HIS A 131 -6.66 -1.84 -2.05
CA HIS A 131 -7.53 -0.66 -2.11
C HIS A 131 -8.85 -0.78 -1.34
N THR A 132 -9.28 -2.00 -0.97
CA THR A 132 -10.54 -2.24 -0.24
C THR A 132 -10.54 -1.72 1.19
N TRP A 133 -9.39 -1.26 1.71
CA TRP A 133 -9.29 -0.64 3.04
C TRP A 133 -10.24 0.56 3.21
N SER A 134 -10.31 1.42 2.20
CA SER A 134 -11.15 2.62 2.28
C SER A 134 -12.64 2.29 2.24
N LEU A 135 -13.04 1.32 1.41
CA LEU A 135 -14.41 0.81 1.39
C LEU A 135 -14.79 0.21 2.75
N SER A 136 -13.86 -0.45 3.43
CA SER A 136 -14.10 -1.00 4.77
C SER A 136 -14.42 0.09 5.78
N ILE A 137 -13.71 1.21 5.79
CA ILE A 137 -14.02 2.36 6.64
C ILE A 137 -15.42 2.92 6.33
N GLU A 138 -15.80 3.02 5.06
CA GLU A 138 -17.14 3.45 4.66
C GLU A 138 -18.23 2.48 5.14
N ILE A 139 -18.01 1.17 5.01
CA ILE A 139 -18.97 0.15 5.48
C ILE A 139 -19.14 0.25 7.00
N GLN A 140 -18.06 0.39 7.75
CA GLN A 140 -18.11 0.60 9.22
C GLN A 140 -18.91 1.87 9.56
N PHE A 141 -18.69 2.96 8.84
CA PHE A 141 -19.48 4.17 9.00
C PHE A 141 -20.96 3.94 8.69
N TYR A 142 -21.30 3.20 7.64
CA TYR A 142 -22.69 2.90 7.28
C TYR A 142 -23.41 2.03 8.31
N ILE A 143 -22.68 1.24 9.08
CA ILE A 143 -23.24 0.42 10.17
C ILE A 143 -23.44 1.26 11.44
N ILE A 144 -22.45 2.05 11.84
CA ILE A 144 -22.44 2.73 13.13
C ILE A 144 -23.22 4.05 13.09
N PHE A 145 -23.01 4.86 12.05
CA PHE A 145 -23.50 6.24 11.99
C PHE A 145 -25.04 6.36 11.93
N PRO A 146 -25.80 5.48 11.25
CA PRO A 146 -27.26 5.53 11.30
C PRO A 146 -27.83 5.41 12.70
N PHE A 147 -27.19 4.59 13.53
CA PHE A 147 -27.59 4.44 14.94
C PHE A 147 -27.41 5.74 15.73
N LEU A 148 -26.30 6.43 15.51
CA LEU A 148 -26.05 7.75 16.14
C LEU A 148 -27.08 8.80 15.67
N ILE A 149 -27.37 8.85 14.36
CA ILE A 149 -28.37 9.78 13.83
C ILE A 149 -29.77 9.49 14.39
N TYR A 150 -30.14 8.21 14.49
CA TYR A 150 -31.39 7.80 15.12
C TYR A 150 -31.45 8.25 16.59
N LEU A 151 -30.37 8.05 17.34
CA LEU A 151 -30.26 8.51 18.74
C LEU A 151 -30.41 10.04 18.85
N PHE A 152 -29.73 10.80 18.00
CA PHE A 152 -29.84 12.26 17.98
C PHE A 152 -31.26 12.74 17.67
N LYS A 153 -31.95 12.09 16.71
CA LYS A 153 -33.35 12.37 16.41
C LYS A 153 -34.26 12.05 17.62
N ARG A 154 -34.06 10.91 18.26
CA ARG A 154 -34.85 10.49 19.42
C ARG A 154 -34.67 11.43 20.61
N LEU A 155 -33.47 11.91 20.84
CA LEU A 155 -33.12 12.90 21.87
C LEU A 155 -33.53 14.31 21.50
N LYS A 156 -34.09 14.53 20.31
CA LYS A 156 -34.50 15.84 19.77
C LYS A 156 -33.39 16.90 19.87
N LEU A 157 -32.13 16.49 19.63
CA LEU A 157 -31.00 17.38 19.70
C LEU A 157 -31.08 18.49 18.65
N ASN A 158 -30.66 19.71 19.03
CA ASN A 158 -30.55 20.81 18.08
C ASN A 158 -29.50 20.50 17.01
N ILE A 159 -29.81 20.85 15.76
CA ILE A 159 -28.94 20.64 14.59
C ILE A 159 -27.54 21.20 14.80
N LYS A 160 -27.41 22.39 15.40
CA LYS A 160 -26.10 23.00 15.70
C LYS A 160 -25.31 22.16 16.71
N PHE A 161 -26.01 21.62 17.71
CA PHE A 161 -25.39 20.77 18.73
C PHE A 161 -24.92 19.43 18.13
N ILE A 162 -25.71 18.83 17.23
CA ILE A 162 -25.30 17.64 16.46
C ILE A 162 -24.04 17.94 15.65
N ALA A 163 -23.99 19.07 14.94
CA ALA A 163 -22.81 19.48 14.19
C ALA A 163 -21.56 19.60 15.07
N VAL A 164 -21.70 20.19 16.28
CA VAL A 164 -20.59 20.35 17.23
C VAL A 164 -20.10 18.97 17.71
N ILE A 165 -21.00 18.06 18.08
CA ILE A 165 -20.64 16.69 18.49
C ILE A 165 -19.83 15.99 17.40
N ILE A 166 -20.31 16.02 16.16
CA ILE A 166 -19.63 15.38 15.02
C ILE A 166 -18.26 16.02 14.76
N LEU A 167 -18.15 17.36 14.89
CA LEU A 167 -16.86 18.06 14.77
C LEU A 167 -15.89 17.66 15.87
N ILE A 168 -16.34 17.48 17.11
CA ILE A 168 -15.50 17.02 18.22
C ILE A 168 -14.94 15.61 17.89
N PHE A 169 -15.80 14.68 17.45
CA PHE A 169 -15.32 13.35 17.05
C PHE A 169 -14.34 13.41 15.86
N SER A 170 -14.58 14.32 14.90
CA SER A 170 -13.65 14.56 13.80
C SER A 170 -12.30 15.08 14.31
N LEU A 171 -12.30 16.04 15.23
CA LEU A 171 -11.06 16.57 15.83
C LEU A 171 -10.31 15.50 16.64
N ILE A 172 -11.02 14.65 17.37
CA ILE A 172 -10.40 13.52 18.09
C ILE A 172 -9.71 12.59 17.08
N SER A 173 -10.39 12.20 15.99
CA SER A 173 -9.81 11.33 14.95
C SER A 173 -8.58 11.97 14.28
N GLY A 174 -8.65 13.26 13.93
CA GLY A 174 -7.51 14.00 13.40
C GLY A 174 -6.36 14.13 14.40
N GLY A 175 -6.68 14.32 15.69
CA GLY A 175 -5.71 14.36 16.78
C GLY A 175 -5.02 13.00 17.01
N ILE A 176 -5.75 11.90 16.88
CA ILE A 176 -5.17 10.53 16.92
C ILE A 176 -4.20 10.32 15.75
N MET A 177 -4.57 10.77 14.55
CA MET A 177 -3.68 10.70 13.38
C MET A 177 -2.38 11.48 13.63
N PHE A 178 -2.49 12.73 14.09
CA PHE A 178 -1.35 13.57 14.45
C PHE A 178 -0.47 12.92 15.52
N TYR A 179 -1.08 12.42 16.60
CA TYR A 179 -0.37 11.79 17.70
C TYR A 179 0.40 10.53 17.27
N LYS A 180 -0.23 9.66 16.48
CA LYS A 180 0.41 8.45 15.98
C LYS A 180 1.62 8.78 15.07
N GLU A 181 1.50 9.80 14.21
CA GLU A 181 2.63 10.27 13.39
C GLU A 181 3.75 10.86 14.26
N TYR A 182 3.39 11.69 15.26
CA TYR A 182 4.36 12.27 16.19
C TYR A 182 5.14 11.19 16.95
N MET A 183 4.47 10.11 17.35
CA MET A 183 5.09 8.96 18.01
C MET A 183 5.78 7.97 17.04
N ASN A 184 5.85 8.29 15.75
CA ASN A 184 6.45 7.45 14.71
C ASN A 184 5.86 6.01 14.66
N TYR A 185 4.54 5.89 14.80
CA TYR A 185 3.86 4.62 14.52
C TYR A 185 4.04 4.24 13.05
N ASP A 186 3.81 2.95 12.75
CA ASP A 186 3.83 2.47 11.36
C ASP A 186 2.88 3.28 10.47
N ILE A 187 3.38 3.73 9.32
CA ILE A 187 2.64 4.60 8.40
C ILE A 187 1.39 3.92 7.85
N SER A 188 1.42 2.60 7.64
CA SER A 188 0.27 1.84 7.17
C SER A 188 -0.81 1.76 8.24
N ALA A 189 -0.44 1.64 9.52
CA ALA A 189 -1.38 1.69 10.63
C ALA A 189 -2.05 3.06 10.76
N ILE A 190 -1.34 4.15 10.45
CA ILE A 190 -1.91 5.50 10.40
C ILE A 190 -2.82 5.66 9.17
N TYR A 191 -2.40 5.12 8.03
CA TYR A 191 -3.11 5.29 6.77
C TYR A 191 -4.38 4.46 6.68
N TYR A 192 -4.39 3.22 7.19
CA TYR A 192 -5.54 2.31 7.15
C TYR A 192 -6.48 2.44 8.37
N GLY A 193 -6.04 3.09 9.44
CA GLY A 193 -6.78 3.15 10.69
C GLY A 193 -8.13 3.83 10.54
N THR A 194 -9.21 3.19 11.00
CA THR A 194 -10.52 3.84 11.06
C THR A 194 -10.48 5.04 12.01
N ASP A 195 -9.79 4.90 13.12
CA ASP A 195 -9.60 5.93 14.14
C ASP A 195 -8.84 7.17 13.62
N THR A 196 -7.95 6.99 12.65
CA THR A 196 -7.13 8.04 12.05
C THR A 196 -7.70 8.62 10.75
N ARG A 197 -8.70 8.00 10.13
CA ARG A 197 -9.21 8.38 8.80
C ARG A 197 -10.67 8.79 8.78
N ILE A 198 -11.46 8.38 9.77
CA ILE A 198 -12.90 8.64 9.79
C ILE A 198 -13.22 10.14 9.88
N PHE A 199 -12.26 10.99 10.31
CA PHE A 199 -12.45 12.43 10.38
C PHE A 199 -12.95 13.03 9.06
N SER A 200 -12.48 12.53 7.91
CA SER A 200 -12.91 13.05 6.60
C SER A 200 -14.40 12.82 6.34
N ILE A 201 -14.91 11.64 6.70
CA ILE A 201 -16.33 11.30 6.60
C ILE A 201 -17.13 12.16 7.58
N LEU A 202 -16.63 12.32 8.81
CA LEU A 202 -17.28 13.12 9.84
C LEU A 202 -17.31 14.61 9.49
N ILE A 203 -16.27 15.16 8.85
CA ILE A 203 -16.27 16.54 8.33
C ILE A 203 -17.40 16.70 7.32
N GLY A 204 -17.51 15.79 6.34
CA GLY A 204 -18.62 15.80 5.38
C GLY A 204 -19.99 15.80 6.08
N SER A 205 -20.15 14.95 7.10
CA SER A 205 -21.37 14.86 7.90
C SER A 205 -21.66 16.16 8.68
N ALA A 206 -20.64 16.76 9.28
CA ALA A 206 -20.78 18.03 10.01
C ALA A 206 -21.17 19.17 9.06
N PHE A 207 -20.59 19.23 7.87
CA PHE A 207 -20.91 20.24 6.86
C PHE A 207 -22.37 20.16 6.40
N TYR A 208 -22.97 18.95 6.31
CA TYR A 208 -24.40 18.83 6.10
C TYR A 208 -25.19 19.60 7.16
N PHE A 209 -24.95 19.39 8.45
CA PHE A 209 -25.69 20.06 9.54
C PHE A 209 -25.40 21.56 9.63
N ILE A 210 -24.14 21.97 9.43
CA ILE A 210 -23.72 23.38 9.48
C ILE A 210 -24.41 24.20 8.40
N PHE A 211 -24.58 23.62 7.21
CA PHE A 211 -25.07 24.34 6.04
C PHE A 211 -26.52 23.98 5.64
N LYS A 212 -27.17 23.02 6.31
CA LYS A 212 -28.52 22.55 5.96
C LYS A 212 -29.49 23.70 5.69
N ASP A 213 -29.64 24.61 6.63
CA ASP A 213 -30.61 25.70 6.59
C ASP A 213 -30.02 27.03 6.10
N LYS A 214 -28.73 27.05 5.71
CA LYS A 214 -28.07 28.28 5.24
C LYS A 214 -28.29 28.50 3.75
N LYS A 215 -28.64 29.72 3.38
CA LYS A 215 -28.59 30.22 2.00
C LYS A 215 -27.18 30.75 1.74
N LEU A 216 -26.56 30.33 0.66
CA LEU A 216 -25.25 30.79 0.23
C LEU A 216 -25.40 31.85 -0.87
N ASN A 217 -24.57 32.88 -0.85
CA ASN A 217 -24.40 33.75 -2.00
C ASN A 217 -23.61 32.98 -3.07
N SER A 218 -24.28 32.60 -4.16
CA SER A 218 -23.71 31.70 -5.18
C SER A 218 -22.40 32.25 -5.75
N LYS A 219 -22.32 33.55 -6.08
CA LYS A 219 -21.13 34.17 -6.68
C LYS A 219 -19.93 34.08 -5.72
N LYS A 220 -20.10 34.52 -4.45
CA LYS A 220 -19.01 34.49 -3.46
C LYS A 220 -18.61 33.06 -3.11
N ALA A 221 -19.58 32.17 -2.92
CA ALA A 221 -19.34 30.77 -2.58
C ALA A 221 -18.60 30.03 -3.69
N ASN A 222 -18.96 30.24 -4.95
CA ASN A 222 -18.29 29.61 -6.08
C ASN A 222 -16.86 30.14 -6.27
N ILE A 223 -16.62 31.45 -6.13
CA ILE A 223 -15.26 32.01 -6.15
C ILE A 223 -14.38 31.35 -5.07
N LEU A 224 -14.90 31.27 -3.84
CA LEU A 224 -14.16 30.63 -2.74
C LEU A 224 -13.90 29.13 -3.02
N SER A 225 -14.85 28.43 -3.66
CA SER A 225 -14.66 27.04 -4.05
C SER A 225 -13.60 26.86 -5.13
N TYR A 226 -13.45 27.78 -6.08
CA TYR A 226 -12.32 27.76 -7.04
C TYR A 226 -10.98 27.95 -6.34
N ILE A 227 -10.91 28.86 -5.36
CA ILE A 227 -9.70 29.06 -4.55
C ILE A 227 -9.36 27.78 -3.79
N PHE A 228 -10.34 27.15 -3.13
CA PHE A 228 -10.14 25.92 -2.37
C PHE A 228 -9.73 24.74 -3.26
N LEU A 229 -10.35 24.62 -4.44
CA LEU A 229 -9.94 23.64 -5.43
C LEU A 229 -8.49 23.87 -5.89
N GLY A 230 -8.10 25.12 -6.14
CA GLY A 230 -6.72 25.49 -6.46
C GLY A 230 -5.74 25.10 -5.35
N ILE A 231 -6.09 25.32 -4.08
CA ILE A 231 -5.27 24.91 -2.93
C ILE A 231 -5.16 23.37 -2.86
N ILE A 232 -6.26 22.64 -3.05
CA ILE A 232 -6.23 21.16 -3.07
C ILE A 232 -5.31 20.67 -4.20
N ILE A 233 -5.44 21.22 -5.41
CA ILE A 233 -4.60 20.87 -6.54
C ILE A 233 -3.14 21.20 -6.25
N PHE A 234 -2.84 22.38 -5.69
CA PHE A 234 -1.48 22.76 -5.31
C PHE A 234 -0.86 21.79 -4.31
N ILE A 235 -1.57 21.43 -3.24
CA ILE A 235 -1.11 20.44 -2.26
C ILE A 235 -0.89 19.09 -2.93
N THR A 236 -1.83 18.65 -3.77
CA THR A 236 -1.75 17.37 -4.50
C THR A 236 -0.50 17.29 -5.39
N LEU A 237 -0.13 18.37 -6.04
CA LEU A 237 1.03 18.41 -6.94
C LEU A 237 2.36 18.66 -6.22
N SER A 238 2.33 19.22 -5.01
CA SER A 238 3.54 19.65 -4.29
C SER A 238 3.97 18.67 -3.20
N VAL A 239 3.02 18.00 -2.53
CA VAL A 239 3.29 17.19 -1.35
C VAL A 239 3.37 15.72 -1.72
N ASP A 240 4.49 15.10 -1.38
CA ASP A 240 4.70 13.66 -1.55
C ASP A 240 3.82 12.86 -0.58
N TYR A 241 3.40 11.65 -1.00
CA TYR A 241 2.56 10.78 -0.18
C TYR A 241 3.27 10.27 1.09
N LEU A 242 4.60 10.19 1.09
CA LEU A 242 5.40 9.83 2.26
C LEU A 242 5.67 11.01 3.20
N SER A 243 5.28 12.23 2.81
CA SER A 243 5.53 13.41 3.64
C SER A 243 4.73 13.36 4.93
N LYS A 244 5.41 13.55 6.07
CA LYS A 244 4.79 13.64 7.40
C LYS A 244 3.74 14.74 7.50
N SER A 245 3.88 15.83 6.74
CA SER A 245 2.93 16.94 6.71
C SER A 245 1.50 16.51 6.34
N ASN A 246 1.34 15.41 5.60
CA ASN A 246 0.06 14.82 5.32
C ASN A 246 -0.70 14.48 6.61
N TYR A 247 -0.01 13.85 7.54
CA TYR A 247 -0.57 13.35 8.81
C TYR A 247 -0.56 14.43 9.90
N TYR A 248 0.29 15.46 9.77
CA TYR A 248 0.29 16.62 10.67
C TYR A 248 -0.80 17.66 10.38
N GLY A 249 -1.63 17.45 9.35
CA GLY A 249 -2.83 18.27 9.16
C GLY A 249 -3.28 18.50 7.73
N PHE A 250 -2.48 18.25 6.70
CA PHE A 250 -2.92 18.51 5.31
C PHE A 250 -4.14 17.70 4.91
N LEU A 251 -4.22 16.41 5.27
CA LEU A 251 -5.40 15.58 5.01
C LEU A 251 -6.66 16.13 5.71
N TYR A 252 -6.49 16.68 6.92
CA TYR A 252 -7.56 17.31 7.67
C TYR A 252 -8.02 18.62 6.98
N LEU A 253 -7.07 19.45 6.57
CA LEU A 253 -7.34 20.69 5.81
C LEU A 253 -8.08 20.38 4.49
N ILE A 254 -7.60 19.42 3.73
CA ILE A 254 -8.24 19.00 2.46
C ILE A 254 -9.68 18.53 2.70
N SER A 255 -9.95 17.84 3.82
CA SER A 255 -11.30 17.43 4.18
C SER A 255 -12.23 18.63 4.44
N ILE A 256 -11.74 19.67 5.10
CA ILE A 256 -12.50 20.92 5.31
C ILE A 256 -12.78 21.62 3.98
N LEU A 257 -11.75 21.80 3.14
CA LEU A 257 -11.90 22.43 1.83
C LEU A 257 -12.85 21.64 0.92
N GLY A 258 -12.70 20.31 0.90
CA GLY A 258 -13.57 19.39 0.18
C GLY A 258 -15.02 19.42 0.67
N GLY A 259 -15.22 19.57 1.99
CA GLY A 259 -16.54 19.75 2.60
C GLY A 259 -17.25 21.00 2.08
N PHE A 260 -16.54 22.12 2.02
CA PHE A 260 -17.09 23.37 1.46
C PHE A 260 -17.42 23.24 -0.03
N ILE A 261 -16.52 22.64 -0.82
CA ILE A 261 -16.74 22.36 -2.25
C ILE A 261 -17.97 21.46 -2.45
N THR A 262 -18.15 20.44 -1.61
CA THR A 262 -19.33 19.56 -1.64
C THR A 262 -20.63 20.34 -1.39
N VAL A 263 -20.63 21.20 -0.36
CA VAL A 263 -21.79 22.07 -0.05
C VAL A 263 -22.13 23.00 -1.22
N THR A 264 -21.13 23.65 -1.79
CA THR A 264 -21.36 24.62 -2.89
C THR A 264 -21.85 23.93 -4.17
N SER A 265 -21.31 22.76 -4.50
CA SER A 265 -21.82 21.96 -5.63
C SER A 265 -23.30 21.61 -5.47
N LEU A 266 -23.75 21.29 -4.26
CA LEU A 266 -25.14 20.91 -3.99
C LEU A 266 -26.08 22.10 -3.84
N LYS A 267 -25.59 23.27 -3.39
CA LYS A 267 -26.44 24.43 -3.07
C LYS A 267 -26.35 25.55 -4.08
N THR A 268 -25.25 25.72 -4.77
CA THR A 268 -25.02 26.83 -5.69
C THR A 268 -24.73 26.39 -7.12
N GLY A 269 -24.70 25.08 -7.38
CA GLY A 269 -24.36 24.53 -8.69
C GLY A 269 -22.87 24.70 -9.05
N PHE A 270 -21.97 24.76 -8.07
CA PHE A 270 -20.53 24.79 -8.35
C PHE A 270 -20.12 23.57 -9.18
N LEU A 271 -19.42 23.77 -10.28
CA LEU A 271 -19.09 22.77 -11.29
C LEU A 271 -20.31 22.18 -12.06
N ASP A 272 -21.53 22.69 -11.87
CA ASP A 272 -22.62 22.39 -12.80
C ASP A 272 -22.40 23.25 -14.05
N PHE A 273 -21.93 22.64 -15.13
CA PHE A 273 -21.73 23.31 -16.42
C PHE A 273 -22.27 22.43 -17.55
N ASP A 274 -22.66 23.11 -18.64
CA ASP A 274 -23.07 22.48 -19.88
C ASP A 274 -21.89 22.50 -20.86
N GLY A 275 -21.65 21.36 -21.51
CA GLY A 275 -20.57 21.24 -22.48
C GLY A 275 -20.26 19.78 -22.84
N PRO A 276 -19.41 19.54 -23.85
CA PRO A 276 -19.15 18.20 -24.34
C PRO A 276 -18.49 17.30 -23.29
N MET A 277 -17.74 17.87 -22.34
CA MET A 277 -17.09 17.14 -21.26
C MET A 277 -17.97 16.91 -20.02
N ALA A 278 -19.06 17.66 -19.85
CA ALA A 278 -19.92 17.58 -18.66
C ALA A 278 -20.58 16.20 -18.53
N LYS A 279 -21.14 15.67 -19.62
CA LYS A 279 -21.80 14.35 -19.65
C LYS A 279 -20.82 13.18 -19.38
N PRO A 280 -19.69 13.08 -20.08
CA PRO A 280 -18.68 12.03 -19.80
C PRO A 280 -18.17 12.08 -18.36
N LEU A 281 -17.80 13.26 -17.83
CA LEU A 281 -17.31 13.40 -16.46
C LEU A 281 -18.39 13.07 -15.44
N SER A 282 -19.63 13.53 -15.64
CA SER A 282 -20.74 13.18 -14.74
C SER A 282 -21.03 11.68 -14.76
N LYS A 283 -20.97 11.04 -15.94
CA LYS A 283 -21.12 9.58 -16.06
C LYS A 283 -19.99 8.84 -15.32
N LEU A 284 -18.74 9.26 -15.51
CA LEU A 284 -17.58 8.68 -14.80
C LEU A 284 -17.72 8.80 -13.28
N GLY A 285 -18.18 9.96 -12.79
CA GLY A 285 -18.43 10.17 -11.36
C GLY A 285 -19.59 9.33 -10.82
N GLU A 286 -20.63 9.09 -11.63
CA GLU A 286 -21.73 8.19 -11.29
C GLU A 286 -21.25 6.76 -11.12
N HIS A 287 -20.40 6.30 -12.03
CA HIS A 287 -19.87 4.95 -12.07
C HIS A 287 -18.61 4.78 -11.20
N SER A 288 -18.14 5.84 -10.52
CA SER A 288 -16.86 5.91 -9.81
C SER A 288 -16.61 4.74 -8.86
N TYR A 289 -17.65 4.23 -8.20
CA TYR A 289 -17.53 3.08 -7.29
C TYR A 289 -17.04 1.81 -8.01
N VAL A 290 -17.59 1.52 -9.19
CA VAL A 290 -17.22 0.30 -9.94
C VAL A 290 -15.82 0.44 -10.54
N TYR A 291 -15.50 1.64 -11.07
CA TYR A 291 -14.15 1.96 -11.51
C TYR A 291 -13.12 1.84 -10.39
N TYR A 292 -13.45 2.34 -9.20
CA TYR A 292 -12.59 2.22 -8.02
C TYR A 292 -12.32 0.77 -7.63
N LEU A 293 -13.32 -0.11 -7.71
CA LEU A 293 -13.16 -1.52 -7.37
C LEU A 293 -12.28 -2.27 -8.38
N TRP A 294 -12.44 -2.01 -9.69
CA TRP A 294 -11.73 -2.75 -10.74
C TRP A 294 -10.29 -2.26 -10.96
N GLN A 295 -10.01 -0.98 -10.75
CA GLN A 295 -8.74 -0.38 -11.13
C GLN A 295 -7.53 -1.09 -10.53
N TYR A 296 -7.53 -1.38 -9.23
CA TYR A 296 -6.38 -1.91 -8.53
C TYR A 296 -6.08 -3.38 -8.90
N PRO A 297 -7.05 -4.31 -8.93
CA PRO A 297 -6.84 -5.66 -9.45
C PRO A 297 -6.32 -5.69 -10.88
N ILE A 298 -6.89 -4.89 -11.79
CA ILE A 298 -6.46 -4.83 -13.19
C ILE A 298 -4.99 -4.43 -13.27
N MET A 299 -4.59 -3.38 -12.55
CA MET A 299 -3.20 -2.91 -12.52
C MET A 299 -2.26 -3.97 -11.94
N THR A 300 -2.64 -4.58 -10.82
CA THR A 300 -1.83 -5.57 -10.14
C THR A 300 -1.60 -6.81 -11.03
N TYR A 301 -2.67 -7.33 -11.66
CA TYR A 301 -2.53 -8.51 -12.52
C TYR A 301 -1.90 -8.22 -13.87
N SER A 302 -2.07 -7.04 -14.43
CA SER A 302 -1.37 -6.67 -15.66
C SER A 302 0.13 -6.50 -15.43
N LEU A 303 0.55 -5.93 -14.31
CA LEU A 303 1.97 -5.88 -13.93
C LEU A 303 2.53 -7.30 -13.76
N GLU A 304 1.79 -8.21 -13.14
CA GLU A 304 2.18 -9.61 -13.01
C GLU A 304 2.32 -10.31 -14.38
N TYR A 305 1.39 -10.04 -15.30
CA TYR A 305 1.41 -10.62 -16.63
C TYR A 305 2.59 -10.13 -17.48
N PHE A 306 2.88 -8.83 -17.43
CA PHE A 306 3.91 -8.20 -18.27
C PHE A 306 5.29 -8.09 -17.60
N LYS A 307 5.48 -8.58 -16.37
CA LYS A 307 6.73 -8.41 -15.61
C LYS A 307 8.00 -8.90 -16.29
N TRP A 308 7.87 -9.85 -17.23
CA TRP A 308 8.98 -10.41 -17.99
C TRP A 308 9.05 -9.90 -19.43
N SER A 309 8.19 -8.99 -19.84
CA SER A 309 8.16 -8.46 -21.20
C SER A 309 8.98 -7.16 -21.29
N ASP A 310 9.51 -6.90 -22.48
CA ASP A 310 10.18 -5.63 -22.82
C ASP A 310 9.19 -4.54 -23.27
N ILE A 311 7.89 -4.77 -23.05
CA ILE A 311 6.85 -3.81 -23.42
C ILE A 311 6.97 -2.57 -22.51
N ASP A 312 7.04 -1.38 -23.15
CA ASP A 312 7.05 -0.12 -22.40
C ASP A 312 5.80 0.00 -21.54
N TYR A 313 6.00 0.44 -20.28
CA TYR A 313 4.94 0.55 -19.29
C TYR A 313 3.74 1.39 -19.76
N ASN A 314 3.97 2.42 -20.58
CA ASN A 314 2.88 3.26 -21.10
C ASN A 314 1.90 2.49 -21.99
N TYR A 315 2.36 1.53 -22.78
CA TYR A 315 1.44 0.65 -23.54
C TYR A 315 0.62 -0.24 -22.61
N THR A 316 1.25 -0.75 -21.54
CA THR A 316 0.53 -1.50 -20.49
C THR A 316 -0.55 -0.64 -19.85
N VAL A 317 -0.26 0.63 -19.54
CA VAL A 317 -1.22 1.60 -18.98
C VAL A 317 -2.42 1.83 -19.92
N VAL A 318 -2.17 1.99 -21.22
CA VAL A 318 -3.28 2.15 -22.18
C VAL A 318 -4.19 0.91 -22.17
N LEU A 319 -3.62 -0.29 -22.16
CA LEU A 319 -4.38 -1.53 -22.09
C LEU A 319 -5.16 -1.64 -20.75
N GLN A 320 -4.55 -1.28 -19.64
CA GLN A 320 -5.20 -1.23 -18.31
C GLN A 320 -6.41 -0.31 -18.31
N ILE A 321 -6.29 0.89 -18.88
CA ILE A 321 -7.40 1.86 -18.98
C ILE A 321 -8.53 1.31 -19.85
N ILE A 322 -8.23 0.68 -20.99
CA ILE A 322 -9.25 0.08 -21.85
C ILE A 322 -10.00 -1.04 -21.10
N ILE A 323 -9.27 -1.97 -20.47
CA ILE A 323 -9.87 -3.05 -19.69
C ILE A 323 -10.70 -2.48 -18.54
N LEU A 324 -10.20 -1.46 -17.84
CA LEU A 324 -10.90 -0.80 -16.74
C LEU A 324 -12.24 -0.21 -17.20
N ILE A 325 -12.26 0.51 -18.32
CA ILE A 325 -13.48 1.09 -18.87
C ILE A 325 -14.48 -0.03 -19.21
N VAL A 326 -14.06 -1.04 -19.95
CA VAL A 326 -14.93 -2.14 -20.38
C VAL A 326 -15.53 -2.90 -19.19
N LEU A 327 -14.69 -3.35 -18.26
CA LEU A 327 -15.17 -4.12 -17.10
C LEU A 327 -16.05 -3.28 -16.17
N SER A 328 -15.71 -1.99 -15.98
CA SER A 328 -16.51 -1.11 -15.14
C SER A 328 -17.88 -0.81 -15.74
N GLU A 329 -17.97 -0.51 -17.04
CA GLU A 329 -19.26 -0.25 -17.68
C GLU A 329 -20.14 -1.51 -17.73
N ILE A 330 -19.56 -2.67 -18.03
CA ILE A 330 -20.28 -3.96 -17.96
C ILE A 330 -20.79 -4.22 -16.54
N SER A 331 -19.92 -4.05 -15.55
CA SER A 331 -20.30 -4.27 -14.14
C SER A 331 -21.37 -3.30 -13.68
N TYR A 332 -21.28 -2.01 -14.06
CA TYR A 332 -22.31 -1.04 -13.71
C TYR A 332 -23.66 -1.42 -14.30
N LYS A 333 -23.71 -1.71 -15.60
CA LYS A 333 -24.93 -2.07 -16.31
C LYS A 333 -25.63 -3.30 -15.72
N PHE A 334 -24.89 -4.37 -15.44
CA PHE A 334 -25.46 -5.65 -15.02
C PHE A 334 -25.59 -5.82 -13.51
N LEU A 335 -24.70 -5.19 -12.71
CA LEU A 335 -24.68 -5.40 -11.25
C LEU A 335 -25.33 -4.25 -10.45
N ILE A 336 -25.45 -3.04 -11.04
CA ILE A 336 -26.03 -1.88 -10.36
C ILE A 336 -27.35 -1.42 -11.02
N GLU A 337 -27.35 -1.20 -12.33
CA GLU A 337 -28.50 -0.62 -13.05
C GLU A 337 -29.63 -1.66 -13.21
N SER A 338 -29.30 -2.90 -13.59
CA SER A 338 -30.27 -3.99 -13.77
C SER A 338 -30.64 -4.61 -12.43
N LYS A 339 -31.83 -4.29 -11.91
CA LYS A 339 -32.31 -4.86 -10.63
C LYS A 339 -32.39 -6.39 -10.66
N GLN A 340 -32.89 -6.98 -11.74
CA GLN A 340 -33.05 -8.42 -11.88
C GLN A 340 -31.73 -9.12 -12.16
N GLY A 341 -30.91 -8.57 -13.04
CA GLY A 341 -29.56 -9.04 -13.35
C GLY A 341 -28.65 -9.02 -12.10
N SER A 342 -28.73 -7.95 -11.31
CA SER A 342 -27.97 -7.80 -10.07
C SER A 342 -28.26 -8.92 -9.05
N ILE A 343 -29.53 -9.36 -8.90
CA ILE A 343 -29.89 -10.43 -7.97
C ILE A 343 -29.33 -11.78 -8.44
N ILE A 344 -29.50 -12.10 -9.73
CA ILE A 344 -29.05 -13.37 -10.31
C ILE A 344 -27.52 -13.45 -10.29
N LEU A 345 -26.84 -12.43 -10.84
CA LEU A 345 -25.38 -12.42 -10.91
C LEU A 345 -24.72 -12.41 -9.53
N ARG A 346 -25.29 -11.69 -8.56
CA ARG A 346 -24.81 -11.72 -7.17
C ARG A 346 -24.85 -13.15 -6.60
N ARG A 347 -25.93 -13.92 -6.84
CA ARG A 347 -26.03 -15.31 -6.38
C ARG A 347 -25.01 -16.20 -7.09
N ILE A 348 -24.84 -16.03 -8.39
CA ILE A 348 -23.86 -16.77 -9.19
C ILE A 348 -22.44 -16.50 -8.67
N PHE A 349 -22.04 -15.22 -8.56
CA PHE A 349 -20.72 -14.86 -8.05
C PHE A 349 -20.49 -15.33 -6.61
N LEU A 350 -21.52 -15.28 -5.74
CA LEU A 350 -21.39 -15.78 -4.39
C LEU A 350 -21.17 -17.30 -4.36
N VAL A 351 -21.90 -18.06 -5.18
CA VAL A 351 -21.73 -19.52 -5.27
C VAL A 351 -20.33 -19.85 -5.82
N ILE A 352 -19.90 -19.17 -6.88
CA ILE A 352 -18.55 -19.35 -7.45
C ILE A 352 -17.49 -18.98 -6.40
N TYR A 353 -17.65 -17.88 -5.68
CA TYR A 353 -16.72 -17.46 -4.64
C TYR A 353 -16.58 -18.50 -3.53
N VAL A 354 -17.69 -19.03 -3.03
CA VAL A 354 -17.66 -20.11 -2.03
C VAL A 354 -17.02 -21.37 -2.60
N ALA A 355 -17.35 -21.74 -3.84
CA ALA A 355 -16.72 -22.90 -4.50
C ALA A 355 -15.20 -22.72 -4.65
N ILE A 356 -14.73 -21.53 -5.00
CA ILE A 356 -13.30 -21.19 -5.05
C ILE A 356 -12.62 -21.44 -3.70
N LEU A 357 -13.22 -20.96 -2.61
CA LEU A 357 -12.65 -21.11 -1.27
C LEU A 357 -12.65 -22.56 -0.76
N VAL A 358 -13.58 -23.40 -1.26
CA VAL A 358 -13.71 -24.80 -0.83
C VAL A 358 -12.87 -25.76 -1.68
N PHE A 359 -12.81 -25.53 -2.99
CA PHE A 359 -12.26 -26.52 -3.93
C PHE A 359 -10.88 -26.19 -4.48
N LEU A 360 -10.45 -24.92 -4.46
CA LEU A 360 -9.13 -24.60 -4.96
C LEU A 360 -8.04 -24.86 -3.90
N PRO A 361 -6.85 -25.30 -4.32
CA PRO A 361 -5.71 -25.50 -3.40
C PRO A 361 -5.30 -24.19 -2.74
N ILE A 362 -5.02 -24.28 -1.44
CA ILE A 362 -4.63 -23.15 -0.59
C ILE A 362 -3.19 -23.37 -0.14
N SER A 363 -2.37 -22.33 -0.22
CA SER A 363 -0.99 -22.34 0.27
C SER A 363 -0.75 -21.18 1.22
N THR A 364 0.01 -21.42 2.26
CA THR A 364 0.58 -20.39 3.14
C THR A 364 1.80 -19.73 2.51
N GLU A 365 2.43 -20.41 1.54
CA GLU A 365 3.63 -19.91 0.89
C GLU A 365 3.28 -18.76 -0.08
N THR A 366 3.97 -17.66 0.06
CA THR A 366 3.97 -16.52 -0.86
C THR A 366 5.39 -16.31 -1.37
N ASN A 367 5.57 -15.62 -2.49
CA ASN A 367 6.91 -15.29 -2.99
C ASN A 367 7.72 -14.46 -1.96
N SER A 368 7.05 -13.61 -1.17
CA SER A 368 7.72 -12.84 -0.12
C SER A 368 8.14 -13.72 1.06
N GLU A 369 7.38 -14.78 1.39
CA GLU A 369 7.78 -15.73 2.43
C GLU A 369 9.01 -16.54 2.01
N GLU A 370 9.08 -16.97 0.74
CA GLU A 370 10.29 -17.61 0.20
C GLU A 370 11.52 -16.68 0.30
N VAL A 371 11.32 -15.40 -0.09
CA VAL A 371 12.37 -14.36 0.01
C VAL A 371 12.70 -14.05 1.47
N GLN A 372 11.69 -13.90 2.32
CA GLN A 372 11.87 -13.62 3.75
C GLN A 372 12.55 -14.79 4.47
N ASN A 373 12.13 -16.02 4.19
CA ASN A 373 12.76 -17.23 4.75
C ASN A 373 14.21 -17.30 4.31
N ARG A 374 14.52 -17.03 3.04
CA ARG A 374 15.89 -16.99 2.55
C ARG A 374 16.72 -15.90 3.19
N ALA A 375 16.16 -14.70 3.39
CA ALA A 375 16.83 -13.60 4.08
C ALA A 375 17.09 -13.94 5.55
N ASN A 376 16.14 -14.61 6.24
CA ASN A 376 16.28 -15.07 7.62
C ASN A 376 17.31 -16.21 7.73
N GLU A 377 17.35 -17.13 6.75
CA GLU A 377 18.40 -18.15 6.66
C GLU A 377 19.79 -17.53 6.55
N ILE A 378 19.94 -16.49 5.73
CA ILE A 378 21.19 -15.75 5.59
C ILE A 378 21.59 -15.11 6.92
N ASP A 379 20.66 -14.48 7.65
CA ASP A 379 20.92 -13.89 8.96
C ASP A 379 21.34 -14.95 9.99
N ASN A 380 20.63 -16.09 10.04
CA ASN A 380 20.95 -17.17 10.96
C ASN A 380 22.32 -17.80 10.67
N ASN A 381 22.64 -18.02 9.39
CA ASN A 381 23.93 -18.57 8.98
C ASN A 381 25.12 -17.62 9.29
N LEU A 382 24.90 -16.30 9.18
CA LEU A 382 25.89 -15.30 9.55
C LEU A 382 26.08 -15.21 11.06
N VAL A 383 25.00 -15.34 11.85
CA VAL A 383 25.07 -15.38 13.33
C VAL A 383 25.75 -16.63 13.82
N THR A 384 25.51 -17.80 13.23
CA THR A 384 26.19 -19.07 13.64
C THR A 384 27.66 -19.07 13.29
N SER A 385 28.11 -18.41 12.22
CA SER A 385 29.52 -18.25 11.90
C SER A 385 30.27 -17.36 12.92
N ASP A 386 29.59 -16.39 13.52
CA ASP A 386 30.15 -15.52 14.55
C ASP A 386 30.08 -16.15 15.97
N PHE A 387 29.11 -17.05 16.22
CA PHE A 387 28.94 -17.71 17.54
C PHE A 387 29.87 -18.90 17.80
N ASN A 388 30.43 -19.51 16.77
CA ASN A 388 31.41 -20.59 16.95
C ASN A 388 32.75 -20.13 17.58
N ASN A 389 32.89 -18.81 17.82
CA ASN A 389 34.06 -18.23 18.53
C ASN A 389 33.78 -17.81 19.98
N VAL A 390 32.56 -18.05 20.52
CA VAL A 390 32.26 -17.73 21.92
C VAL A 390 31.61 -18.95 22.60
N THR A 391 32.46 -19.78 23.22
CA THR A 391 32.04 -20.92 24.02
C THR A 391 31.59 -20.56 25.42
N HIS A 392 30.58 -21.31 25.86
CA HIS A 392 30.28 -21.74 27.25
C HIS A 392 29.87 -20.70 28.30
N ASN A 393 28.69 -20.88 28.75
CA ASN A 393 28.19 -21.08 30.13
C ASN A 393 26.90 -20.27 30.42
N ASN A 394 25.80 -20.97 30.60
CA ASN A 394 25.08 -20.99 31.88
C ASN A 394 23.67 -21.58 31.74
N THR A 395 23.55 -22.79 32.21
CA THR A 395 22.31 -23.40 32.66
C THR A 395 21.81 -22.73 33.92
N LYS A 396 20.56 -22.38 33.99
CA LYS A 396 19.80 -22.31 35.25
C LYS A 396 18.39 -22.86 35.10
N GLU A 397 18.13 -23.74 36.03
CA GLU A 397 16.93 -24.52 36.30
C GLU A 397 15.70 -23.69 36.68
N GLY A 398 14.53 -24.31 36.43
CA GLY A 398 13.37 -24.16 37.30
C GLY A 398 12.19 -23.41 36.72
N TYR A 399 11.36 -24.11 35.92
CA TYR A 399 9.96 -23.71 35.78
C TYR A 399 9.06 -24.95 35.69
N ASP A 400 8.14 -25.07 36.65
CA ASP A 400 7.13 -26.14 36.72
C ASP A 400 5.81 -25.70 36.06
N PRO A 401 5.31 -26.41 35.03
CA PRO A 401 4.15 -25.98 34.26
C PRO A 401 2.86 -26.72 34.62
N LEU A 402 2.57 -26.90 35.89
CA LEU A 402 1.32 -27.54 36.32
C LEU A 402 0.47 -26.62 37.19
N LYS A 403 -0.11 -25.57 36.58
CA LYS A 403 -1.35 -24.94 37.10
C LYS A 403 -1.78 -23.77 36.19
N SER A 404 -2.61 -24.03 35.20
CA SER A 404 -3.70 -23.15 34.74
C SER A 404 -4.42 -23.72 33.50
N ASP A 405 -5.66 -23.44 33.41
CA ASP A 405 -6.77 -23.83 32.57
C ASP A 405 -6.51 -24.38 31.15
N ASN A 406 -7.32 -25.36 30.79
CA ASN A 406 -7.27 -26.21 29.59
C ASN A 406 -7.14 -25.52 28.20
N VAL A 407 -7.29 -24.22 28.08
CA VAL A 407 -7.21 -23.49 26.80
C VAL A 407 -5.75 -23.08 26.52
N ASP A 408 -5.03 -22.62 27.54
CA ASP A 408 -3.61 -22.27 27.40
C ASP A 408 -2.73 -23.49 27.15
N TYR A 409 -3.04 -24.63 27.77
CA TYR A 409 -2.35 -25.90 27.53
C TYR A 409 -2.50 -26.41 26.08
N ILE A 410 -3.67 -26.23 25.46
CA ILE A 410 -3.89 -26.61 24.04
C ILE A 410 -3.15 -25.65 23.11
N ALA A 411 -3.11 -24.35 23.44
CA ALA A 411 -2.38 -23.34 22.69
C ALA A 411 -0.87 -23.59 22.75
N ASP A 412 -0.33 -23.88 23.94
CA ASP A 412 1.10 -24.18 24.14
C ASP A 412 1.51 -25.49 23.44
N ARG A 413 0.68 -26.53 23.49
CA ARG A 413 0.91 -27.78 22.77
C ARG A 413 0.86 -27.63 21.26
N LEU A 414 0.00 -26.75 20.74
CA LEU A 414 -0.05 -26.40 19.32
C LEU A 414 1.19 -25.58 18.91
N LEU A 415 1.60 -24.62 19.75
CA LEU A 415 2.81 -23.83 19.54
C LEU A 415 4.07 -24.72 19.57
N GLU A 416 4.17 -25.63 20.51
CA GLU A 416 5.26 -26.60 20.63
C GLU A 416 5.33 -27.53 19.40
N LYS A 417 4.20 -28.06 18.94
CA LYS A 417 4.13 -28.87 17.71
C LYS A 417 4.48 -28.07 16.45
N ILE A 418 4.06 -26.81 16.35
CA ILE A 418 4.41 -25.92 15.25
C ILE A 418 5.90 -25.59 15.28
N THR A 419 6.47 -25.38 16.46
CA THR A 419 7.91 -25.12 16.65
C THR A 419 8.74 -26.34 16.29
N LEU A 420 8.37 -27.52 16.78
CA LEU A 420 9.02 -28.78 16.43
C LEU A 420 8.91 -29.13 14.93
N PHE A 421 7.78 -28.84 14.32
CA PHE A 421 7.62 -29.03 12.87
C PHE A 421 8.48 -28.06 12.06
N LYS A 422 8.60 -26.81 12.50
CA LYS A 422 9.51 -25.81 11.91
C LYS A 422 10.98 -26.23 12.07
N GLU A 423 11.38 -26.70 13.22
CA GLU A 423 12.75 -27.19 13.47
C GLU A 423 13.10 -28.43 12.62
N GLN A 424 12.16 -29.35 12.42
CA GLN A 424 12.38 -30.52 11.56
C GLN A 424 12.44 -30.14 10.06
N GLN A 425 11.70 -29.16 9.63
CA GLN A 425 11.78 -28.63 8.26
C GLN A 425 13.10 -27.87 8.06
N ASN A 426 13.51 -27.04 9.02
CA ASN A 426 14.77 -26.31 8.95
C ASN A 426 15.97 -27.26 8.88
N LYS A 427 16.04 -28.31 9.68
CA LYS A 427 17.12 -29.35 9.62
C LYS A 427 17.18 -30.10 8.27
N LYS A 428 16.03 -30.30 7.60
CA LYS A 428 16.01 -30.91 6.26
C LYS A 428 16.49 -29.93 5.17
N ILE A 429 16.25 -28.64 5.36
CA ILE A 429 16.67 -27.58 4.45
C ILE A 429 18.17 -27.31 4.65
N GLU A 430 18.64 -27.20 5.89
CA GLU A 430 20.07 -27.06 6.22
C GLU A 430 20.92 -28.12 5.53
N LYS A 431 20.52 -29.39 5.61
CA LYS A 431 21.28 -30.51 4.99
C LYS A 431 21.34 -30.41 3.47
N LYS A 432 20.32 -29.86 2.82
CA LYS A 432 20.31 -29.62 1.35
C LYS A 432 21.09 -28.37 0.95
N VAL A 433 21.17 -27.37 1.81
CA VAL A 433 21.90 -26.12 1.56
C VAL A 433 23.39 -26.37 1.71
N ASP A 434 23.82 -27.10 2.75
CA ASP A 434 25.22 -27.46 2.96
C ASP A 434 25.78 -28.34 1.81
N GLU A 435 24.98 -29.26 1.27
CA GLU A 435 25.36 -30.07 0.10
C GLU A 435 25.52 -29.26 -1.19
N VAL A 436 24.81 -28.11 -1.32
CA VAL A 436 24.89 -27.21 -2.49
C VAL A 436 26.04 -26.21 -2.30
N VAL A 437 26.28 -25.75 -1.08
CA VAL A 437 27.37 -24.80 -0.75
C VAL A 437 28.72 -25.47 -0.84
N GLU A 438 28.89 -26.70 -0.31
CA GLU A 438 30.15 -27.48 -0.41
C GLU A 438 30.55 -27.83 -1.85
N LYS A 439 29.56 -27.99 -2.77
CA LYS A 439 29.86 -28.28 -4.20
C LYS A 439 30.28 -27.04 -5.02
N GLU A 440 30.11 -25.83 -4.49
CA GLU A 440 30.46 -24.57 -5.19
C GLU A 440 31.70 -23.85 -4.57
N GLU A 441 32.38 -24.43 -3.57
CA GLU A 441 33.49 -23.76 -2.88
C GLU A 441 34.76 -23.55 -3.73
N ASP A 442 34.87 -24.12 -4.90
CA ASP A 442 36.16 -24.25 -5.60
C ASP A 442 36.47 -23.25 -6.72
N LYS A 443 35.82 -22.10 -6.85
CA LYS A 443 36.27 -21.10 -7.86
C LYS A 443 35.79 -19.65 -7.58
N ILE A 444 36.27 -19.00 -6.53
CA ILE A 444 36.27 -17.54 -6.49
C ILE A 444 37.68 -17.04 -6.20
N ASP A 445 38.48 -16.90 -7.24
CA ASP A 445 39.88 -16.43 -7.19
C ASP A 445 40.03 -14.88 -7.26
N ASN A 446 38.95 -14.10 -7.04
CA ASN A 446 38.93 -12.65 -7.18
C ASN A 446 38.47 -11.91 -5.89
N SER A 447 38.84 -12.38 -4.70
CA SER A 447 38.54 -11.64 -3.47
C SER A 447 39.47 -10.43 -3.29
N ILE A 448 38.91 -9.34 -2.70
CA ILE A 448 39.64 -8.14 -2.32
C ILE A 448 39.45 -7.83 -0.84
N GLU A 449 40.38 -7.05 -0.26
CA GLU A 449 40.22 -6.57 1.11
C GLU A 449 39.06 -5.56 1.18
N GLY A 450 38.04 -5.87 1.99
CA GLY A 450 36.80 -5.10 2.07
C GLY A 450 36.69 -4.16 3.28
N LYS A 451 37.72 -4.06 4.12
CA LYS A 451 37.70 -3.26 5.38
C LYS A 451 37.29 -1.80 5.19
N ASP A 452 37.55 -1.24 4.02
CA ASP A 452 37.18 0.15 3.70
C ASP A 452 35.81 0.30 3.05
N TYR A 453 35.05 -0.81 2.95
CA TYR A 453 33.75 -0.82 2.28
C TYR A 453 32.60 -0.91 3.28
N THR A 454 31.54 -0.13 3.01
CA THR A 454 30.22 -0.28 3.63
C THR A 454 29.19 -0.49 2.53
N PHE A 455 28.43 -1.55 2.64
CA PHE A 455 27.31 -1.87 1.76
C PHE A 455 26.00 -1.57 2.48
N ILE A 456 25.10 -0.80 1.85
CA ILE A 456 23.80 -0.43 2.42
C ILE A 456 22.72 -0.80 1.40
N GLY A 457 21.76 -1.64 1.80
CA GLY A 457 20.76 -2.09 0.85
C GLY A 457 19.46 -2.60 1.46
N ASP A 458 18.60 -3.02 0.56
CA ASP A 458 17.33 -3.67 0.85
C ASP A 458 17.42 -5.21 0.74
N SER A 459 16.30 -5.87 0.45
CA SER A 459 16.21 -7.32 0.30
C SER A 459 17.07 -7.88 -0.84
N VAL A 460 17.31 -7.12 -1.91
CA VAL A 460 18.15 -7.56 -3.03
C VAL A 460 19.60 -7.67 -2.58
N MET A 461 20.12 -6.64 -1.91
CA MET A 461 21.46 -6.68 -1.34
C MET A 461 21.56 -7.70 -0.21
N LYS A 462 20.50 -7.88 0.59
CA LYS A 462 20.44 -8.91 1.63
C LYS A 462 20.63 -10.31 1.06
N MET A 463 19.99 -10.62 -0.07
CA MET A 463 20.19 -11.90 -0.78
C MET A 463 21.63 -12.04 -1.33
N GLY A 464 22.27 -10.91 -1.69
CA GLY A 464 23.65 -10.85 -2.14
C GLY A 464 24.70 -10.91 -1.04
N GLU A 465 24.33 -10.67 0.22
CA GLU A 465 25.25 -10.48 1.35
C GLU A 465 26.28 -11.60 1.52
N PRO A 466 25.95 -12.93 1.45
CA PRO A 466 26.93 -14.00 1.58
C PRO A 466 28.03 -13.93 0.51
N TYR A 467 27.67 -13.58 -0.72
CA TYR A 467 28.59 -13.47 -1.85
C TYR A 467 29.41 -12.17 -1.80
N ILE A 468 28.80 -11.07 -1.35
CA ILE A 468 29.49 -9.79 -1.11
C ILE A 468 30.59 -10.02 -0.06
N LYS A 469 30.29 -10.67 1.07
CA LYS A 469 31.29 -10.97 2.13
C LYS A 469 32.39 -11.91 1.67
N LYS A 470 32.10 -12.84 0.75
CA LYS A 470 33.14 -13.70 0.14
C LYS A 470 34.10 -12.91 -0.75
N ILE A 471 33.57 -11.95 -1.53
CA ILE A 471 34.36 -11.14 -2.49
C ILE A 471 35.07 -9.98 -1.79
N PHE A 472 34.38 -9.26 -0.93
CA PHE A 472 34.89 -8.12 -0.15
C PHE A 472 35.11 -8.54 1.30
N LYS A 473 36.26 -9.16 1.56
CA LYS A 473 36.56 -9.70 2.88
C LYS A 473 36.55 -8.59 3.94
N ASP A 474 35.91 -8.85 5.07
CA ASP A 474 35.77 -7.89 6.19
C ASP A 474 34.97 -6.61 5.87
N ALA A 475 34.19 -6.58 4.77
CA ALA A 475 33.30 -5.46 4.48
C ALA A 475 32.14 -5.37 5.48
N ASN A 476 31.74 -4.15 5.82
CA ASN A 476 30.51 -3.95 6.59
C ASN A 476 29.30 -3.97 5.66
N VAL A 477 28.37 -4.90 5.87
CA VAL A 477 27.12 -5.00 5.09
C VAL A 477 25.93 -4.74 6.01
N ASP A 478 25.16 -3.72 5.72
CA ASP A 478 23.91 -3.34 6.40
C ASP A 478 22.74 -3.40 5.40
N ALA A 479 22.21 -4.59 5.21
CA ALA A 479 21.10 -4.85 4.32
C ALA A 479 19.89 -5.39 5.10
N LYS A 480 18.68 -4.86 4.80
CA LYS A 480 17.46 -5.20 5.51
C LYS A 480 16.28 -5.34 4.53
N VAL A 481 15.48 -6.39 4.68
CA VAL A 481 14.25 -6.59 3.89
C VAL A 481 13.30 -5.41 4.07
N SER A 482 12.65 -5.00 2.98
CA SER A 482 11.68 -3.89 2.91
C SER A 482 12.24 -2.51 3.26
N ARG A 483 13.58 -2.33 3.32
CA ARG A 483 14.17 -1.00 3.56
C ARG A 483 13.83 -0.03 2.43
N GLN A 484 13.34 1.15 2.80
CA GLN A 484 13.05 2.25 1.88
C GLN A 484 14.28 3.14 1.68
N PHE A 485 14.32 3.86 0.55
CA PHE A 485 15.35 4.90 0.35
C PHE A 485 15.26 6.02 1.38
N THR A 486 14.06 6.32 1.85
CA THR A 486 13.78 7.32 2.90
C THR A 486 14.38 6.97 4.27
N ASP A 487 14.75 5.71 4.49
CA ASP A 487 15.44 5.27 5.72
C ASP A 487 16.94 5.58 5.69
N LEU A 488 17.51 5.84 4.50
CA LEU A 488 18.95 5.96 4.29
C LEU A 488 19.62 7.01 5.20
N PRO A 489 19.08 8.23 5.42
CA PRO A 489 19.68 9.20 6.33
C PRO A 489 19.88 8.63 7.75
N LYS A 490 18.87 8.00 8.32
CA LYS A 490 18.93 7.39 9.66
C LYS A 490 19.92 6.23 9.73
N VAL A 491 20.00 5.42 8.67
CA VAL A 491 20.96 4.31 8.58
C VAL A 491 22.39 4.85 8.56
N LEU A 492 22.66 5.90 7.78
CA LEU A 492 23.97 6.55 7.71
C LEU A 492 24.39 7.17 9.05
N GLU A 493 23.48 7.84 9.75
CA GLU A 493 23.72 8.38 11.09
C GLU A 493 24.09 7.27 12.09
N SER A 494 23.33 6.17 12.07
CA SER A 494 23.60 5.00 12.92
C SER A 494 24.95 4.36 12.60
N LEU A 495 25.28 4.16 11.32
CA LEU A 495 26.55 3.58 10.90
C LEU A 495 27.74 4.51 11.26
N LYS A 496 27.55 5.82 11.15
CA LYS A 496 28.55 6.82 11.52
C LYS A 496 28.83 6.82 13.03
N SER A 497 27.78 6.82 13.86
CA SER A 497 27.89 6.79 15.33
C SER A 497 28.56 5.49 15.83
N ASN A 498 28.30 4.37 15.16
CA ASN A 498 28.89 3.06 15.49
C ASN A 498 30.26 2.81 14.82
N LYS A 499 30.86 3.78 14.15
CA LYS A 499 32.15 3.69 13.41
C LYS A 499 32.15 2.60 12.31
N LYS A 500 30.97 2.24 11.80
CA LYS A 500 30.78 1.23 10.74
C LYS A 500 30.69 1.86 9.34
N LEU A 501 30.53 3.16 9.23
CA LEU A 501 30.50 3.88 7.94
C LEU A 501 31.93 4.11 7.44
N LYS A 502 32.33 3.34 6.44
CA LYS A 502 33.69 3.32 5.87
C LYS A 502 33.86 4.39 4.76
N ASN A 503 35.03 4.43 4.12
CA ASN A 503 35.35 5.45 3.11
C ASN A 503 34.70 5.17 1.75
N ILE A 504 34.47 3.91 1.43
CA ILE A 504 33.79 3.50 0.19
C ILE A 504 32.41 2.96 0.57
N VAL A 505 31.36 3.55 0.01
CA VAL A 505 29.98 3.19 0.32
C VAL A 505 29.27 2.74 -0.93
N VAL A 506 28.72 1.53 -0.91
CA VAL A 506 27.91 0.96 -2.00
C VAL A 506 26.46 0.93 -1.54
N ILE A 507 25.56 1.58 -2.26
CA ILE A 507 24.15 1.72 -1.89
C ILE A 507 23.28 1.11 -2.98
N HIS A 508 22.35 0.21 -2.59
CA HIS A 508 21.31 -0.33 -3.48
C HIS A 508 19.96 -0.26 -2.78
N LEU A 509 19.20 0.80 -3.06
CA LEU A 509 17.88 1.08 -2.54
C LEU A 509 16.99 1.65 -3.65
N GLY A 510 15.66 1.48 -3.52
CA GLY A 510 14.68 1.93 -4.50
C GLY A 510 13.82 0.81 -5.08
N THR A 511 14.08 -0.46 -4.73
CA THR A 511 13.22 -1.59 -5.11
C THR A 511 11.87 -1.58 -4.41
N ASN A 512 11.78 -0.97 -3.22
CA ASN A 512 10.59 -1.01 -2.38
C ASN A 512 9.68 0.24 -2.50
N GLY A 513 9.96 1.15 -3.41
CA GLY A 513 9.14 2.36 -3.63
C GLY A 513 9.91 3.49 -4.29
N VAL A 514 9.23 4.60 -4.52
CA VAL A 514 9.84 5.83 -5.05
C VAL A 514 10.85 6.42 -4.06
N ILE A 515 11.82 7.14 -4.60
CA ILE A 515 12.78 7.91 -3.80
C ILE A 515 12.34 9.37 -3.75
N ASN A 516 12.75 10.10 -2.72
CA ASN A 516 12.51 11.54 -2.64
C ASN A 516 13.81 12.33 -2.53
N LYS A 517 13.78 13.55 -3.06
CA LYS A 517 14.96 14.41 -3.16
C LYS A 517 15.50 14.83 -1.79
N GLU A 518 14.63 15.05 -0.81
CA GLU A 518 15.01 15.43 0.55
C GLU A 518 15.87 14.35 1.23
N SER A 519 15.44 13.07 1.16
CA SER A 519 16.23 11.95 1.71
C SER A 519 17.52 11.72 0.93
N PHE A 520 17.50 11.94 -0.38
CA PHE A 520 18.70 11.86 -1.21
C PHE A 520 19.73 12.91 -0.78
N GLU A 521 19.37 14.20 -0.77
CA GLU A 521 20.25 15.31 -0.40
C GLU A 521 20.77 15.18 1.04
N SER A 522 19.90 14.81 1.98
CA SER A 522 20.28 14.56 3.38
C SER A 522 21.30 13.43 3.50
N SER A 523 21.14 12.37 2.71
CA SER A 523 22.09 11.25 2.67
C SER A 523 23.42 11.65 2.07
N MET A 524 23.42 12.40 0.97
CA MET A 524 24.65 12.84 0.29
C MET A 524 25.45 13.78 1.18
N LYS A 525 24.81 14.64 1.96
CA LYS A 525 25.47 15.47 2.97
C LYS A 525 26.19 14.64 4.05
N LEU A 526 25.62 13.50 4.46
CA LEU A 526 26.26 12.59 5.42
C LEU A 526 27.42 11.79 4.81
N LEU A 527 27.45 11.67 3.47
CA LEU A 527 28.45 10.97 2.68
C LEU A 527 29.52 11.90 2.07
N GLU A 528 29.56 13.15 2.47
CA GLU A 528 30.59 14.09 2.04
C GLU A 528 31.99 13.57 2.36
N GLY A 529 32.92 13.66 1.41
CA GLY A 529 34.28 13.15 1.52
C GLY A 529 34.44 11.64 1.38
N LYS A 530 33.36 10.89 1.04
CA LYS A 530 33.40 9.46 0.79
C LYS A 530 33.24 9.15 -0.70
N THR A 531 33.76 8.01 -1.14
CA THR A 531 33.48 7.48 -2.48
C THR A 531 32.18 6.68 -2.42
N VAL A 532 31.20 7.07 -3.23
CA VAL A 532 29.86 6.47 -3.23
C VAL A 532 29.60 5.77 -4.56
N TYR A 533 29.26 4.50 -4.50
CA TYR A 533 28.72 3.73 -5.62
C TYR A 533 27.22 3.55 -5.40
N LEU A 534 26.41 4.11 -6.28
CA LEU A 534 24.95 4.06 -6.19
C LEU A 534 24.39 3.14 -7.28
N MET A 535 23.67 2.11 -6.90
CA MET A 535 23.11 1.14 -7.83
C MET A 535 21.69 1.51 -8.19
N ASN A 536 21.36 1.42 -9.49
CA ASN A 536 19.99 1.48 -9.95
C ASN A 536 19.27 0.13 -9.79
N THR A 537 17.95 0.10 -9.90
CA THR A 537 17.11 -1.05 -9.51
C THR A 537 16.54 -1.79 -10.71
N VAL A 538 16.31 -3.11 -10.53
CA VAL A 538 15.47 -3.94 -11.39
C VAL A 538 14.26 -4.37 -10.58
N VAL A 539 13.11 -3.81 -10.88
CA VAL A 539 11.85 -4.15 -10.21
C VAL A 539 10.68 -3.95 -11.17
N PRO A 540 9.81 -4.95 -11.41
CA PRO A 540 8.69 -4.84 -12.35
C PRO A 540 7.53 -4.03 -11.74
N LYS A 541 7.82 -2.79 -11.39
CA LYS A 541 6.91 -1.87 -10.71
C LYS A 541 6.87 -0.52 -11.41
N PRO A 542 5.76 0.23 -11.26
CA PRO A 542 5.59 1.51 -11.94
C PRO A 542 6.69 2.54 -11.68
N TRP A 543 7.33 2.47 -10.54
CA TRP A 543 8.38 3.43 -10.13
C TRP A 543 9.78 3.09 -10.63
N GLU A 544 10.04 1.89 -11.19
CA GLU A 544 11.39 1.51 -11.64
C GLU A 544 12.03 2.60 -12.50
N LYS A 545 11.29 3.08 -13.52
CA LYS A 545 11.79 4.08 -14.46
C LYS A 545 12.06 5.43 -13.81
N SER A 546 11.16 5.88 -12.93
CA SER A 546 11.34 7.17 -12.22
C SER A 546 12.48 7.08 -11.21
N VAL A 547 12.57 6.01 -10.42
CA VAL A 547 13.65 5.82 -9.45
C VAL A 547 15.01 5.81 -10.15
N ASN A 548 15.16 5.02 -11.22
CA ASN A 548 16.43 4.92 -11.94
C ASN A 548 16.82 6.25 -12.59
N LYS A 549 15.85 6.99 -13.14
CA LYS A 549 16.05 8.33 -13.68
C LYS A 549 16.46 9.32 -12.59
N ASP A 550 15.74 9.36 -11.47
CA ASP A 550 16.02 10.28 -10.36
C ASP A 550 17.40 10.03 -9.75
N LEU A 551 17.79 8.74 -9.59
CA LEU A 551 19.14 8.38 -9.13
C LEU A 551 20.21 8.92 -10.07
N GLU A 552 20.02 8.80 -11.39
CA GLU A 552 20.95 9.27 -12.40
C GLU A 552 21.02 10.81 -12.41
N GLU A 553 19.86 11.49 -12.48
CA GLU A 553 19.77 12.95 -12.55
C GLU A 553 20.33 13.62 -11.28
N TRP A 554 19.95 13.12 -10.09
CA TRP A 554 20.39 13.75 -8.84
C TRP A 554 21.85 13.45 -8.49
N SER A 555 22.37 12.29 -8.90
CA SER A 555 23.78 11.96 -8.68
C SER A 555 24.74 12.78 -9.54
N ALA A 556 24.28 13.33 -10.66
CA ALA A 556 25.09 14.14 -11.57
C ALA A 556 25.64 15.43 -10.92
N ASP A 557 24.98 15.91 -9.88
CA ASP A 557 25.41 17.09 -9.12
C ASP A 557 26.57 16.81 -8.12
N TYR A 558 26.99 15.53 -7.98
CA TYR A 558 27.95 15.08 -6.96
C TYR A 558 29.17 14.38 -7.57
N ASN A 559 30.34 14.96 -7.41
CA ASN A 559 31.62 14.44 -7.97
C ASN A 559 32.10 13.13 -7.29
N ASN A 560 31.58 12.79 -6.12
CA ASN A 560 31.96 11.61 -5.36
C ASN A 560 31.01 10.42 -5.55
N ILE A 561 30.01 10.53 -6.44
CA ILE A 561 29.04 9.49 -6.73
C ILE A 561 29.31 8.86 -8.11
N THR A 562 29.23 7.54 -8.16
CA THR A 562 29.32 6.77 -9.40
C THR A 562 28.15 5.81 -9.49
N ILE A 563 27.37 5.87 -10.57
CA ILE A 563 26.26 4.93 -10.81
C ILE A 563 26.81 3.58 -11.28
N ILE A 564 26.34 2.50 -10.65
CA ILE A 564 26.49 1.12 -11.10
C ILE A 564 25.16 0.70 -11.75
N ASP A 565 25.20 0.45 -13.05
CA ASP A 565 23.99 0.18 -13.85
C ASP A 565 23.59 -1.31 -13.79
N TRP A 566 23.04 -1.71 -12.62
CA TRP A 566 22.47 -3.04 -12.40
C TRP A 566 21.27 -3.30 -13.30
N HIS A 567 20.46 -2.27 -13.57
CA HIS A 567 19.30 -2.37 -14.43
C HIS A 567 19.68 -2.85 -15.83
N LYS A 568 20.67 -2.23 -16.46
CA LYS A 568 21.14 -2.63 -17.78
C LYS A 568 21.71 -4.05 -17.80
N TYR A 569 22.37 -4.46 -16.72
CA TYR A 569 22.99 -5.79 -16.63
C TYR A 569 21.96 -6.91 -16.45
N ALA A 570 20.94 -6.68 -15.61
CA ALA A 570 20.12 -7.76 -15.08
C ALA A 570 18.67 -7.78 -15.61
N LYS A 571 18.18 -6.67 -16.20
CA LYS A 571 16.81 -6.62 -16.72
C LYS A 571 16.63 -7.63 -17.87
N GLY A 572 15.54 -8.41 -17.79
CA GLY A 572 15.25 -9.48 -18.78
C GLY A 572 15.92 -10.83 -18.49
N GLU A 573 16.92 -10.89 -17.61
CA GLU A 573 17.68 -12.10 -17.26
C GLU A 573 16.90 -12.98 -16.24
N LYS A 574 15.84 -13.66 -16.72
CA LYS A 574 14.91 -14.46 -15.88
C LYS A 574 15.59 -15.48 -14.98
N GLN A 575 16.73 -16.05 -15.42
CA GLN A 575 17.49 -17.04 -14.67
C GLN A 575 18.09 -16.47 -13.38
N LEU A 576 18.35 -15.15 -13.33
CA LEU A 576 18.95 -14.51 -12.16
C LEU A 576 17.97 -14.33 -11.01
N PHE A 577 16.68 -14.30 -11.30
CA PHE A 577 15.66 -13.87 -10.33
C PHE A 577 14.68 -14.99 -9.99
N TYR A 578 14.09 -14.88 -8.80
CA TYR A 578 12.87 -15.59 -8.45
C TYR A 578 11.69 -15.14 -9.34
N LYS A 579 10.51 -15.77 -9.15
CA LYS A 579 9.31 -15.47 -9.95
C LYS A 579 8.85 -14.00 -9.87
N ASP A 580 9.30 -13.26 -8.86
CA ASP A 580 8.98 -11.85 -8.67
C ASP A 580 9.76 -10.89 -9.57
N ALA A 581 10.74 -11.39 -10.32
CA ALA A 581 11.60 -10.61 -11.22
C ALA A 581 12.39 -9.47 -10.51
N THR A 582 12.62 -9.59 -9.21
CA THR A 582 13.29 -8.60 -8.36
C THR A 582 14.39 -9.23 -7.52
N HIS A 583 14.04 -10.28 -6.78
CA HIS A 583 14.94 -10.93 -5.84
C HIS A 583 15.82 -11.96 -6.55
N PRO A 584 17.15 -11.88 -6.40
CA PRO A 584 18.06 -12.79 -7.07
C PRO A 584 18.03 -14.18 -6.43
N LYS A 585 18.01 -15.22 -7.27
CA LYS A 585 18.30 -16.60 -6.85
C LYS A 585 19.78 -16.72 -6.40
N PRO A 586 20.20 -17.81 -5.77
CA PRO A 586 21.61 -17.97 -5.34
C PRO A 586 22.64 -17.66 -6.42
N GLU A 587 22.46 -18.19 -7.65
CA GLU A 587 23.34 -17.86 -8.77
C GLU A 587 23.24 -16.38 -9.19
N GLY A 588 22.04 -15.80 -9.20
CA GLY A 588 21.83 -14.38 -9.44
C GLY A 588 22.49 -13.51 -8.39
N ALA A 589 22.43 -13.90 -7.12
CA ALA A 589 23.08 -13.21 -6.00
C ALA A 589 24.61 -13.26 -6.10
N LYS A 590 25.18 -14.37 -6.57
CA LYS A 590 26.61 -14.49 -6.89
C LYS A 590 26.99 -13.51 -8.00
N LYS A 591 26.28 -13.53 -9.12
CA LYS A 591 26.51 -12.60 -10.27
C LYS A 591 26.31 -11.13 -9.86
N TYR A 592 25.39 -10.83 -8.96
CA TYR A 592 25.20 -9.50 -8.39
C TYR A 592 26.47 -8.99 -7.68
N ALA A 593 27.05 -9.81 -6.79
CA ALA A 593 28.26 -9.43 -6.07
C ALA A 593 29.49 -9.34 -7.01
N GLU A 594 29.62 -10.25 -7.99
CA GLU A 594 30.66 -10.20 -9.04
C GLU A 594 30.54 -8.95 -9.92
N PHE A 595 29.30 -8.56 -10.26
CA PHE A 595 29.03 -7.35 -11.05
C PHE A 595 29.40 -6.08 -10.29
N ILE A 596 29.13 -6.01 -8.99
CA ILE A 596 29.58 -4.91 -8.15
C ILE A 596 31.09 -4.79 -8.18
N LEU A 597 31.82 -5.90 -7.96
CA LEU A 597 33.29 -5.88 -7.98
C LEU A 597 33.84 -5.43 -9.33
N LYS A 598 33.30 -5.96 -10.43
CA LYS A 598 33.68 -5.58 -11.78
C LYS A 598 33.46 -4.08 -12.02
N SER A 599 32.27 -3.60 -11.68
CA SER A 599 31.92 -2.17 -11.87
C SER A 599 32.81 -1.21 -11.08
N ILE A 600 33.22 -1.62 -9.88
CA ILE A 600 34.15 -0.83 -9.05
C ILE A 600 35.58 -0.85 -9.67
N LYS A 601 36.02 -2.00 -10.20
CA LYS A 601 37.36 -2.10 -10.84
C LYS A 601 37.42 -1.33 -12.16
N ASP A 602 36.36 -1.35 -12.96
CA ASP A 602 36.31 -0.68 -14.28
C ASP A 602 36.25 0.85 -14.16
N LYS A 603 35.94 1.39 -12.98
CA LYS A 603 35.76 2.83 -12.71
C LYS A 603 36.83 3.42 -11.77
N LYS A 604 37.81 2.62 -11.33
CA LYS A 604 39.05 3.05 -10.71
C LYS A 604 40.10 3.37 -11.78
#